data_928d7c273ba7a0e9f1739ed5dd408b5f
#
_entry.id   928d7c273ba7a0e9f1739ed5dd408b5f
#
_cell.length_a   1.000
_cell.length_b   1.000
_cell.length_c   1.000
_cell.angle_alpha   90.00
_cell.angle_beta   90.00
_cell.angle_gamma   90.00
#
_symmetry.space_group_name_H-M   'P 1'
#
loop_
_entity.id
_entity.type
_entity.pdbx_description
1 polymer ?
#
loop_
_entity_poly.entity_id
_entity_poly.type
_entity_poly.pdbx_seq_one_letter_code
_entity_poly.pdbx_strand_id
1 'polypeptide(L)'
;MKDEKIIYQGKTNADGIIELNDLVYGIYKIKEVMASNGYLLNEMIYEVKIDDENKDVCFEIENELKKGKLVIRKLDSSNGRVISNVEFVIMRDNEVIYEGITNEYGEIEIDNLPLGIYIVKEVRASDGYILNEEEIEVSLDSEVKYIEIFNIPDTEVRMVDIIMFFEEKKKFLV
;
A
#
# COMPACT_ATOMS: atom_id res chain seq x y z
N MET A 1 7.14 28.34 35.45
CA MET A 1 6.08 27.58 34.74
C MET A 1 5.23 26.98 35.83
N LYS A 2 3.93 27.34 35.91
CA LYS A 2 2.99 26.66 36.80
C LYS A 2 2.83 25.23 36.26
N ASP A 3 2.87 24.24 37.15
CA ASP A 3 2.70 22.82 36.85
C ASP A 3 1.39 22.61 36.09
N GLU A 4 1.51 22.26 34.79
CA GLU A 4 0.36 21.88 33.97
C GLU A 4 -0.18 20.55 34.49
N LYS A 5 -1.32 20.61 35.18
CA LYS A 5 -1.94 19.41 35.72
C LYS A 5 -2.75 18.72 34.65
N ILE A 6 -2.46 17.44 34.37
CA ILE A 6 -3.33 16.59 33.56
C ILE A 6 -4.64 16.38 34.33
N ILE A 7 -5.75 16.81 33.74
CA ILE A 7 -7.09 16.66 34.31
C ILE A 7 -7.83 15.44 33.73
N TYR A 8 -7.46 15.03 32.54
CA TYR A 8 -8.04 13.88 31.85
C TYR A 8 -7.00 13.24 30.90
N GLN A 9 -7.05 11.92 30.81
CA GLN A 9 -6.37 11.13 29.80
C GLN A 9 -7.28 9.96 29.43
N GLY A 10 -7.57 9.80 28.14
CA GLY A 10 -8.46 8.75 27.64
C GLY A 10 -8.23 8.47 26.17
N LYS A 11 -9.08 7.62 25.62
CA LYS A 11 -9.11 7.26 24.20
C LYS A 11 -10.46 7.69 23.62
N THR A 12 -10.45 8.02 22.32
CA THR A 12 -11.68 8.19 21.55
C THR A 12 -12.49 6.88 21.55
N ASN A 13 -13.82 7.02 21.53
CA ASN A 13 -14.75 5.90 21.35
C ASN A 13 -14.73 5.40 19.88
N ALA A 14 -15.65 4.49 19.53
CA ALA A 14 -15.75 3.94 18.17
C ALA A 14 -16.10 5.00 17.10
N ASP A 15 -16.74 6.09 17.50
CA ASP A 15 -17.12 7.21 16.63
C ASP A 15 -16.01 8.26 16.54
N GLY A 16 -14.84 8.02 17.16
CA GLY A 16 -13.72 8.95 17.20
C GLY A 16 -13.89 10.11 18.20
N ILE A 17 -14.82 10.01 19.16
CA ILE A 17 -15.20 11.10 20.05
C ILE A 17 -14.65 10.90 21.47
N ILE A 18 -14.16 11.98 22.09
CA ILE A 18 -14.00 12.14 23.53
C ILE A 18 -14.93 13.26 23.96
N GLU A 19 -15.79 12.98 24.94
CA GLU A 19 -16.68 13.96 25.55
C GLU A 19 -16.28 14.19 27.03
N LEU A 20 -16.11 15.44 27.40
CA LEU A 20 -15.79 15.85 28.77
C LEU A 20 -16.86 16.80 29.23
N ASN A 21 -17.58 16.41 30.29
CA ASN A 21 -18.65 17.18 30.89
C ASN A 21 -18.18 17.84 32.19
N ASP A 22 -18.91 18.85 32.68
CA ASP A 22 -18.72 19.54 33.95
C ASP A 22 -17.32 20.17 34.13
N LEU A 23 -16.72 20.64 33.04
CA LEU A 23 -15.48 21.39 33.10
C LEU A 23 -15.70 22.76 33.73
N VAL A 24 -14.85 23.15 34.69
CA VAL A 24 -14.86 24.49 35.26
C VAL A 24 -14.34 25.53 34.24
N TYR A 25 -14.79 26.78 34.35
CA TYR A 25 -14.30 27.83 33.46
C TYR A 25 -12.78 27.98 33.52
N GLY A 26 -12.16 28.07 32.37
CA GLY A 26 -10.72 28.14 32.23
C GLY A 26 -10.21 27.89 30.82
N ILE A 27 -8.90 27.92 30.68
CA ILE A 27 -8.21 27.59 29.43
C ILE A 27 -7.62 26.20 29.57
N TYR A 28 -7.96 25.35 28.60
CA TYR A 28 -7.54 23.95 28.53
C TYR A 28 -6.61 23.74 27.34
N LYS A 29 -5.61 22.90 27.51
CA LYS A 29 -4.74 22.44 26.43
C LYS A 29 -5.01 20.97 26.16
N ILE A 30 -5.20 20.66 24.90
CA ILE A 30 -5.47 19.32 24.40
C ILE A 30 -4.36 18.94 23.46
N LYS A 31 -3.83 17.74 23.61
CA LYS A 31 -2.89 17.14 22.67
C LYS A 31 -3.14 15.65 22.55
N GLU A 32 -2.87 15.14 21.39
CA GLU A 32 -2.79 13.71 21.17
C GLU A 32 -1.49 13.17 21.79
N VAL A 33 -1.55 12.04 22.46
CA VAL A 33 -0.38 11.36 23.03
C VAL A 33 -0.08 10.02 22.37
N MET A 34 -1.05 9.50 21.59
CA MET A 34 -0.90 8.28 20.83
C MET A 34 -1.93 8.27 19.69
N ALA A 35 -1.48 8.18 18.45
CA ALA A 35 -2.34 8.00 17.29
C ALA A 35 -2.84 6.55 17.18
N SER A 36 -3.93 6.36 16.47
CA SER A 36 -4.39 5.03 16.06
C SER A 36 -3.39 4.36 15.13
N ASN A 37 -3.43 3.03 15.06
CA ASN A 37 -2.55 2.29 14.16
C ASN A 37 -2.76 2.74 12.70
N GLY A 38 -1.66 2.91 11.96
CA GLY A 38 -1.69 3.39 10.58
C GLY A 38 -1.70 4.91 10.42
N TYR A 39 -1.78 5.69 11.52
CA TYR A 39 -1.76 7.15 11.50
C TYR A 39 -0.50 7.74 12.13
N LEU A 40 -0.10 8.94 11.68
CA LEU A 40 0.91 9.76 12.30
C LEU A 40 0.34 10.43 13.55
N LEU A 41 1.16 10.59 14.59
CA LEU A 41 0.80 11.36 15.77
C LEU A 41 0.62 12.83 15.39
N ASN A 42 -0.50 13.43 15.78
CA ASN A 42 -0.69 14.87 15.68
C ASN A 42 -0.03 15.54 16.91
N GLU A 43 1.13 16.16 16.70
CA GLU A 43 1.91 16.77 17.77
C GLU A 43 1.42 18.18 18.17
N MET A 44 0.38 18.70 17.52
CA MET A 44 -0.15 20.03 17.83
C MET A 44 -0.78 20.07 19.22
N ILE A 45 -0.67 21.24 19.85
CA ILE A 45 -1.34 21.55 21.11
C ILE A 45 -2.48 22.53 20.79
N TYR A 46 -3.69 22.13 21.08
CA TYR A 46 -4.88 22.92 20.88
C TYR A 46 -5.28 23.59 22.20
N GLU A 47 -5.59 24.88 22.14
CA GLU A 47 -6.05 25.64 23.31
C GLU A 47 -7.54 25.94 23.19
N VAL A 48 -8.29 25.60 24.23
CA VAL A 48 -9.75 25.73 24.29
C VAL A 48 -10.11 26.51 25.54
N LYS A 49 -10.93 27.54 25.36
CA LYS A 49 -11.48 28.36 26.47
C LYS A 49 -12.90 27.94 26.75
N ILE A 50 -13.18 27.61 28.00
CA ILE A 50 -14.53 27.35 28.53
C ILE A 50 -14.94 28.52 29.38
N ASP A 51 -16.03 29.17 29.01
CA ASP A 51 -16.61 30.32 29.74
C ASP A 51 -18.12 30.43 29.46
N ASP A 52 -18.77 31.54 29.87
CA ASP A 52 -20.21 31.75 29.68
C ASP A 52 -20.63 31.82 28.22
N GLU A 53 -19.74 32.23 27.32
CA GLU A 53 -20.00 32.38 25.89
C GLU A 53 -19.68 31.06 25.14
N ASN A 54 -18.79 30.22 25.67
CA ASN A 54 -18.29 28.98 25.08
C ASN A 54 -18.45 27.80 26.05
N LYS A 55 -19.71 27.42 26.36
CA LYS A 55 -20.04 26.32 27.26
C LYS A 55 -19.90 24.96 26.59
N ASP A 56 -20.31 24.89 25.32
CA ASP A 56 -20.26 23.69 24.48
C ASP A 56 -19.31 23.93 23.33
N VAL A 57 -18.08 23.43 23.47
CA VAL A 57 -17.04 23.55 22.45
C VAL A 57 -16.80 22.19 21.81
N CYS A 58 -16.94 22.12 20.49
CA CYS A 58 -16.55 20.98 19.68
C CYS A 58 -15.47 21.43 18.69
N PHE A 59 -14.44 20.63 18.52
CA PHE A 59 -13.46 20.82 17.48
C PHE A 59 -12.90 19.47 17.01
N GLU A 60 -12.39 19.43 15.82
CA GLU A 60 -11.88 18.23 15.18
C GLU A 60 -10.36 18.23 15.18
N ILE A 61 -9.77 17.06 15.41
CA ILE A 61 -8.33 16.83 15.31
C ILE A 61 -8.15 15.74 14.26
N GLU A 62 -7.46 16.09 13.17
CA GLU A 62 -7.20 15.19 12.08
C GLU A 62 -5.84 14.52 12.24
N ASN A 63 -5.73 13.26 11.85
CA ASN A 63 -4.49 12.52 11.75
C ASN A 63 -4.18 12.18 10.29
N GLU A 64 -2.93 12.26 9.93
CA GLU A 64 -2.45 11.82 8.61
C GLU A 64 -2.19 10.31 8.61
N LEU A 65 -2.54 9.63 7.51
CA LEU A 65 -2.18 8.24 7.30
C LEU A 65 -0.66 8.11 7.13
N LYS A 66 -0.09 7.10 7.77
CA LYS A 66 1.27 6.66 7.44
C LYS A 66 1.29 6.10 6.03
N LYS A 67 2.33 6.40 5.29
CA LYS A 67 2.51 5.97 3.91
C LYS A 67 3.82 5.22 3.75
N GLY A 68 3.86 4.35 2.76
CA GLY A 68 5.05 3.61 2.38
C GLY A 68 5.17 3.48 0.87
N LYS A 69 6.17 2.74 0.45
CA LYS A 69 6.48 2.40 -0.93
C LYS A 69 6.33 0.89 -1.13
N LEU A 70 5.64 0.49 -2.17
CA LEU A 70 5.60 -0.91 -2.63
C LEU A 70 6.49 -1.05 -3.87
N VAL A 71 7.39 -2.02 -3.84
CA VAL A 71 8.23 -2.40 -4.99
C VAL A 71 7.89 -3.83 -5.38
N ILE A 72 7.43 -4.01 -6.60
CA ILE A 72 7.12 -5.30 -7.21
C ILE A 72 8.26 -5.62 -8.17
N ARG A 73 8.91 -6.77 -8.00
CA ARG A 73 9.96 -7.27 -8.88
C ARG A 73 9.51 -8.54 -9.58
N LYS A 74 9.58 -8.54 -10.89
CA LYS A 74 9.18 -9.66 -11.73
C LYS A 74 10.37 -10.46 -12.21
N LEU A 75 10.32 -11.77 -11.99
CA LEU A 75 11.43 -12.69 -12.24
C LEU A 75 11.00 -13.92 -13.04
N ASP A 76 11.94 -14.43 -13.85
CA ASP A 76 11.85 -15.72 -14.52
C ASP A 76 12.13 -16.85 -13.50
N SER A 77 11.17 -17.76 -13.35
CA SER A 77 11.27 -18.86 -12.39
C SER A 77 12.36 -19.87 -12.70
N SER A 78 12.81 -19.94 -13.95
CA SER A 78 13.82 -20.91 -14.40
C SER A 78 15.27 -20.45 -14.18
N ASN A 79 15.50 -19.13 -14.16
CA ASN A 79 16.88 -18.60 -14.16
C ASN A 79 17.07 -17.33 -13.29
N GLY A 80 16.00 -16.80 -12.69
CA GLY A 80 16.02 -15.62 -11.82
C GLY A 80 16.26 -14.28 -12.52
N ARG A 81 16.17 -14.23 -13.87
CA ARG A 81 16.33 -12.98 -14.60
C ARG A 81 15.08 -12.12 -14.44
N VAL A 82 15.27 -10.81 -14.47
CA VAL A 82 14.17 -9.84 -14.44
C VAL A 82 13.36 -9.89 -15.73
N ILE A 83 12.05 -9.67 -15.60
CA ILE A 83 11.10 -9.64 -16.72
C ILE A 83 10.47 -8.25 -16.80
N SER A 84 10.71 -7.55 -17.89
CA SER A 84 10.08 -6.27 -18.23
C SER A 84 8.76 -6.47 -18.99
N ASN A 85 7.99 -5.40 -19.17
CA ASN A 85 6.73 -5.36 -19.93
C ASN A 85 5.63 -6.32 -19.42
N VAL A 86 5.61 -6.60 -18.12
CA VAL A 86 4.53 -7.32 -17.44
C VAL A 86 3.58 -6.31 -16.82
N GLU A 87 2.29 -6.42 -17.10
CA GLU A 87 1.27 -5.50 -16.57
C GLU A 87 0.65 -6.03 -15.28
N PHE A 88 0.53 -5.14 -14.30
CA PHE A 88 -0.09 -5.39 -13.01
C PHE A 88 -1.19 -4.38 -12.71
N VAL A 89 -2.19 -4.85 -11.97
CA VAL A 89 -3.12 -4.01 -11.22
C VAL A 89 -2.88 -4.21 -9.73
N ILE A 90 -2.98 -3.11 -8.99
CA ILE A 90 -2.93 -3.12 -7.53
C ILE A 90 -4.29 -2.64 -7.03
N MET A 91 -4.89 -3.43 -6.13
CA MET A 91 -6.23 -3.17 -5.62
C MET A 91 -6.18 -2.98 -4.10
N ARG A 92 -7.10 -2.16 -3.61
CA ARG A 92 -7.43 -2.02 -2.19
C ARG A 92 -8.95 -1.92 -2.06
N ASP A 93 -9.53 -2.63 -1.10
CA ASP A 93 -10.99 -2.63 -0.85
C ASP A 93 -11.84 -2.94 -2.11
N ASN A 94 -11.33 -3.85 -2.98
CA ASN A 94 -11.88 -4.23 -4.29
C ASN A 94 -11.86 -3.12 -5.36
N GLU A 95 -11.16 -2.02 -5.13
CA GLU A 95 -10.97 -0.97 -6.12
C GLU A 95 -9.53 -1.00 -6.67
N VAL A 96 -9.38 -0.82 -7.97
CA VAL A 96 -8.06 -0.66 -8.60
C VAL A 96 -7.54 0.73 -8.25
N ILE A 97 -6.42 0.78 -7.55
CA ILE A 97 -5.78 2.03 -7.12
C ILE A 97 -4.54 2.39 -7.94
N TYR A 98 -3.99 1.40 -8.65
CA TYR A 98 -2.82 1.59 -9.51
C TYR A 98 -2.78 0.54 -10.60
N GLU A 99 -2.34 0.96 -11.80
CA GLU A 99 -2.00 0.09 -12.92
C GLU A 99 -0.60 0.46 -13.40
N GLY A 100 0.20 -0.54 -13.75
CA GLY A 100 1.57 -0.29 -14.17
C GLY A 100 2.19 -1.47 -14.91
N ILE A 101 3.33 -1.17 -15.55
CA ILE A 101 4.10 -2.11 -16.36
C ILE A 101 5.52 -2.19 -15.81
N THR A 102 6.08 -3.39 -15.66
CA THR A 102 7.47 -3.54 -15.21
C THR A 102 8.45 -2.90 -16.18
N ASN A 103 9.38 -2.12 -15.64
CA ASN A 103 10.44 -1.43 -16.36
C ASN A 103 11.54 -2.39 -16.83
N GLU A 104 12.64 -1.88 -17.39
CA GLU A 104 13.81 -2.64 -17.86
C GLU A 104 14.51 -3.45 -16.75
N TYR A 105 14.32 -3.07 -15.48
CA TYR A 105 14.82 -3.79 -14.31
C TYR A 105 13.81 -4.82 -13.77
N GLY A 106 12.67 -5.01 -14.45
CA GLY A 106 11.59 -5.88 -14.05
C GLY A 106 10.80 -5.34 -12.85
N GLU A 107 10.80 -4.04 -12.60
CA GLU A 107 10.25 -3.44 -11.39
C GLU A 107 9.10 -2.47 -11.67
N ILE A 108 8.16 -2.46 -10.74
CA ILE A 108 7.16 -1.40 -10.55
C ILE A 108 7.40 -0.83 -9.16
N GLU A 109 7.52 0.50 -9.06
CA GLU A 109 7.63 1.23 -7.80
C GLU A 109 6.42 2.13 -7.60
N ILE A 110 5.77 2.01 -6.45
CA ILE A 110 4.58 2.79 -6.11
C ILE A 110 4.83 3.50 -4.79
N ASP A 111 4.99 4.80 -4.84
CA ASP A 111 5.24 5.66 -3.69
C ASP A 111 3.93 6.16 -3.05
N ASN A 112 4.02 6.61 -1.81
CA ASN A 112 2.94 7.29 -1.10
C ASN A 112 1.66 6.46 -0.89
N LEU A 113 1.76 5.14 -0.90
CA LEU A 113 0.66 4.25 -0.56
C LEU A 113 0.38 4.30 0.95
N PRO A 114 -0.87 4.51 1.40
CA PRO A 114 -1.22 4.32 2.81
C PRO A 114 -0.83 2.94 3.30
N LEU A 115 -0.36 2.81 4.54
CA LEU A 115 -0.12 1.49 5.11
C LEU A 115 -1.44 0.68 5.15
N GLY A 116 -1.35 -0.62 4.86
CA GLY A 116 -2.52 -1.50 4.80
C GLY A 116 -2.31 -2.73 3.94
N ILE A 117 -3.41 -3.40 3.62
CA ILE A 117 -3.41 -4.62 2.81
C ILE A 117 -3.79 -4.25 1.38
N TYR A 118 -3.07 -4.82 0.43
CA TYR A 118 -3.24 -4.65 -1.01
C TYR A 118 -3.31 -6.01 -1.69
N ILE A 119 -4.01 -6.08 -2.80
CA ILE A 119 -3.98 -7.22 -3.72
C ILE A 119 -3.20 -6.82 -4.96
N VAL A 120 -2.19 -7.60 -5.29
CA VAL A 120 -1.39 -7.44 -6.51
C VAL A 120 -1.76 -8.56 -7.47
N LYS A 121 -2.12 -8.21 -8.70
CA LYS A 121 -2.52 -9.16 -9.74
C LYS A 121 -1.86 -8.83 -11.06
N GLU A 122 -1.27 -9.83 -11.69
CA GLU A 122 -0.80 -9.74 -13.07
C GLU A 122 -1.99 -9.81 -14.02
N VAL A 123 -2.05 -8.89 -14.98
CA VAL A 123 -3.14 -8.84 -15.96
C VAL A 123 -2.67 -9.13 -17.38
N ARG A 124 -1.36 -8.98 -17.64
CA ARG A 124 -0.71 -9.37 -18.89
C ARG A 124 0.74 -9.78 -18.67
N ALA A 125 1.09 -10.99 -19.09
CA ALA A 125 2.48 -11.45 -19.12
C ALA A 125 3.29 -10.78 -20.24
N SER A 126 4.61 -10.78 -20.09
CA SER A 126 5.53 -10.46 -21.20
C SER A 126 5.57 -11.61 -22.21
N ASP A 127 5.92 -11.30 -23.45
CA ASP A 127 6.05 -12.30 -24.52
C ASP A 127 7.00 -13.45 -24.10
N GLY A 128 6.56 -14.68 -24.34
CA GLY A 128 7.28 -15.91 -23.99
C GLY A 128 7.12 -16.35 -22.52
N TYR A 129 6.16 -15.80 -21.81
CA TYR A 129 5.82 -16.19 -20.45
C TYR A 129 4.32 -16.52 -20.29
N ILE A 130 4.03 -17.44 -19.40
CA ILE A 130 2.67 -17.80 -19.01
C ILE A 130 2.17 -16.77 -17.99
N LEU A 131 0.94 -16.27 -18.18
CA LEU A 131 0.28 -15.35 -17.24
C LEU A 131 0.15 -16.02 -15.86
N ASN A 132 0.55 -15.31 -14.81
CA ASN A 132 0.28 -15.71 -13.45
C ASN A 132 -1.07 -15.10 -13.01
N GLU A 133 -2.10 -15.94 -12.93
CA GLU A 133 -3.47 -15.51 -12.56
C GLU A 133 -3.69 -15.37 -11.05
N GLU A 134 -2.65 -15.61 -10.23
CA GLU A 134 -2.73 -15.57 -8.78
C GLU A 134 -2.93 -14.11 -8.28
N GLU A 135 -3.85 -13.95 -7.34
CA GLU A 135 -4.02 -12.72 -6.58
C GLU A 135 -3.17 -12.80 -5.31
N ILE A 136 -2.18 -11.91 -5.21
CA ILE A 136 -1.20 -11.92 -4.13
C ILE A 136 -1.57 -10.85 -3.11
N GLU A 137 -1.90 -11.27 -1.88
CA GLU A 137 -2.11 -10.36 -0.77
C GLU A 137 -0.78 -9.82 -0.24
N VAL A 138 -0.67 -8.51 -0.13
CA VAL A 138 0.53 -7.80 0.33
C VAL A 138 0.19 -6.88 1.49
N SER A 139 0.81 -7.13 2.65
CA SER A 139 0.77 -6.19 3.78
C SER A 139 1.89 -5.17 3.64
N LEU A 140 1.52 -3.92 3.39
CA LEU A 140 2.41 -2.75 3.46
C LEU A 140 2.34 -2.20 4.90
N ASP A 141 3.29 -2.61 5.75
CA ASP A 141 3.35 -2.34 7.18
C ASP A 141 4.58 -1.50 7.60
N SER A 142 5.38 -1.10 6.63
CA SER A 142 6.65 -0.38 6.80
C SER A 142 6.85 0.67 5.70
N GLU A 143 7.90 1.48 5.81
CA GLU A 143 8.23 2.53 4.83
C GLU A 143 8.46 1.97 3.43
N VAL A 144 9.01 0.75 3.31
CA VAL A 144 9.25 0.10 2.02
C VAL A 144 8.92 -1.38 2.14
N LYS A 145 8.12 -1.88 1.19
CA LYS A 145 7.82 -3.30 1.01
C LYS A 145 8.30 -3.77 -0.34
N TYR A 146 9.09 -4.83 -0.36
CA TYR A 146 9.54 -5.52 -1.57
C TYR A 146 8.82 -6.85 -1.70
N ILE A 147 8.34 -7.16 -2.91
CA ILE A 147 7.81 -8.47 -3.26
C ILE A 147 8.41 -8.95 -4.58
N GLU A 148 8.62 -10.26 -4.69
CA GLU A 148 9.07 -10.92 -5.92
C GLU A 148 7.98 -11.83 -6.43
N ILE A 149 7.66 -11.71 -7.72
CA ILE A 149 6.65 -12.51 -8.40
C ILE A 149 7.31 -13.20 -9.59
N PHE A 150 7.06 -14.49 -9.75
CA PHE A 150 7.71 -15.31 -10.75
C PHE A 150 6.75 -15.69 -11.87
N ASN A 151 7.23 -15.67 -13.14
CA ASN A 151 6.53 -16.29 -14.26
C ASN A 151 7.32 -17.50 -14.78
N ILE A 152 6.57 -18.45 -15.28
CA ILE A 152 7.09 -19.63 -15.95
C ILE A 152 7.27 -19.31 -17.42
N PRO A 153 8.44 -19.57 -18.04
CA PRO A 153 8.61 -19.44 -19.48
C PRO A 153 7.61 -20.31 -20.24
N ASP A 154 6.98 -19.74 -21.26
CA ASP A 154 6.14 -20.53 -22.17
C ASP A 154 7.04 -21.35 -23.10
N THR A 155 7.15 -22.63 -22.81
CA THR A 155 7.98 -23.57 -23.57
C THR A 155 7.28 -24.14 -24.80
N GLU A 156 5.96 -23.96 -24.94
CA GLU A 156 5.20 -24.51 -26.08
C GLU A 156 5.59 -23.81 -27.39
N VAL A 157 5.79 -22.48 -27.36
CA VAL A 157 6.22 -21.71 -28.54
C VAL A 157 7.58 -22.18 -29.04
N ARG A 158 8.51 -22.56 -28.16
CA ARG A 158 9.85 -23.07 -28.55
C ARG A 158 9.76 -24.47 -29.17
N MET A 159 8.82 -25.30 -28.78
CA MET A 159 8.64 -26.64 -29.36
C MET A 159 8.02 -26.58 -30.76
N VAL A 160 7.08 -25.67 -30.98
CA VAL A 160 6.46 -25.46 -32.31
C VAL A 160 7.51 -24.93 -33.31
N ASP A 161 8.31 -23.97 -32.93
CA ASP A 161 9.36 -23.43 -33.78
C ASP A 161 10.43 -24.48 -34.14
N ILE A 162 10.81 -25.34 -33.19
CA ILE A 162 11.77 -26.43 -33.43
C ILE A 162 11.19 -27.50 -34.39
N ILE A 163 9.90 -27.87 -34.20
CA ILE A 163 9.27 -28.86 -35.09
C ILE A 163 9.10 -28.33 -36.50
N MET A 164 8.72 -27.08 -36.69
CA MET A 164 8.62 -26.45 -38.03
C MET A 164 9.97 -26.38 -38.73
N PHE A 165 11.03 -26.07 -37.99
CA PHE A 165 12.37 -26.01 -38.56
C PHE A 165 12.91 -27.37 -39.01
N PHE A 166 12.56 -28.46 -38.36
CA PHE A 166 12.91 -29.81 -38.77
C PHE A 166 12.09 -30.32 -39.96
N GLU A 167 10.84 -29.97 -40.09
CA GLU A 167 10.00 -30.32 -41.22
C GLU A 167 10.44 -29.60 -42.52
N GLU A 168 10.81 -28.32 -42.47
CA GLU A 168 11.37 -27.60 -43.62
C GLU A 168 12.70 -28.19 -44.12
N LYS A 169 13.58 -28.62 -43.20
CA LYS A 169 14.83 -29.29 -43.63
C LYS A 169 14.61 -30.65 -44.27
N LYS A 170 13.56 -31.38 -43.95
CA LYS A 170 13.21 -32.63 -44.64
C LYS A 170 12.71 -32.45 -46.05
N LYS A 171 12.19 -31.27 -46.40
CA LYS A 171 11.74 -30.94 -47.76
C LYS A 171 12.90 -30.60 -48.74
N PHE A 172 14.09 -30.33 -48.23
CA PHE A 172 15.26 -30.02 -49.04
C PHE A 172 16.25 -31.17 -49.22
N LEU A 173 15.90 -32.40 -48.82
CA LEU A 173 16.72 -33.61 -48.98
C LEU A 173 16.11 -34.64 -49.92
N VAL A 174 15.43 -34.17 -51.00
CA VAL A 174 14.99 -35.00 -52.11
C VAL A 174 15.60 -34.50 -53.41
#